data_d769b17e3ab3b70bce0c592a0d47f83e
#
_entry.id   d769b17e3ab3b70bce0c592a0d47f83e
#
_cell.length_a   1.000
_cell.length_b   1.000
_cell.length_c   1.000
_cell.angle_alpha   90.00
_cell.angle_beta   90.00
_cell.angle_gamma   90.00
#
_symmetry.space_group_name_H-M   'P 1'
#
loop_
_entity.id
_entity.type
_entity.pdbx_description
1 polymer ?
#
loop_
_entity_poly.entity_id
_entity_poly.type
_entity_poly.pdbx_seq_one_letter_code
_entity_poly.pdbx_strand_id
1 'polypeptide(L)'
;KQFTVKDSMLQDNGKVYITLGGVESAYYLYVNGVEVGYSEDSYDPHTFDITDLLHAKGEKNTLAVKVFKFCDGTWLEDQDMIYDGGIFRDVYLTSTPAVHVQDYDLNYDLNEDYTAADMKLSLNTVNDAVTDAADMAAKVALYDAQGNEVAKTNAVLGTIAAGKAGEKEISMTVTDPKLWDADHPNLYTMVVSLYDQKTGLHYE
;
A
#
# COMPACT_ATOMS: atom_id res chain seq x y z
N LYS A 1 19.02 -2.95 -16.14
CA LYS A 1 18.20 -1.91 -16.79
C LYS A 1 18.45 -0.55 -16.15
N GLN A 2 18.42 0.53 -16.93
CA GLN A 2 18.44 1.90 -16.38
C GLN A 2 17.02 2.46 -16.27
N PHE A 3 16.78 3.27 -15.23
CA PHE A 3 15.51 3.96 -14.99
C PHE A 3 15.74 5.32 -14.35
N THR A 4 14.76 6.19 -14.42
CA THR A 4 14.70 7.46 -13.69
C THR A 4 13.43 7.49 -12.85
N VAL A 5 13.51 8.03 -11.65
CA VAL A 5 12.36 8.24 -10.79
C VAL A 5 11.66 9.53 -11.20
N LYS A 6 10.33 9.51 -11.31
CA LYS A 6 9.54 10.70 -11.63
C LYS A 6 9.63 11.72 -10.49
N ASP A 7 9.66 13.00 -10.83
CA ASP A 7 9.73 14.08 -9.83
C ASP A 7 8.60 14.02 -8.79
N SER A 8 7.40 13.63 -9.22
CA SER A 8 6.24 13.47 -8.34
C SER A 8 6.38 12.35 -7.30
N MET A 9 7.34 11.45 -7.48
CA MET A 9 7.63 10.35 -6.53
C MET A 9 8.71 10.73 -5.51
N LEU A 10 9.44 11.84 -5.74
CA LEU A 10 10.52 12.31 -4.88
C LEU A 10 9.98 13.42 -3.96
N GLN A 11 9.18 13.04 -2.97
CA GLN A 11 8.63 13.96 -1.97
C GLN A 11 9.60 14.11 -0.78
N ASP A 12 9.59 15.26 -0.14
CA ASP A 12 10.40 15.51 1.04
C ASP A 12 10.06 14.51 2.16
N ASN A 13 11.08 13.77 2.62
CA ASN A 13 10.97 12.67 3.59
C ASN A 13 10.02 11.52 3.18
N GLY A 14 9.55 11.50 1.94
CA GLY A 14 8.77 10.39 1.40
C GLY A 14 9.64 9.18 1.09
N LYS A 15 9.02 8.04 0.85
CA LYS A 15 9.69 6.78 0.51
C LYS A 15 9.45 6.40 -0.94
N VAL A 16 10.45 5.74 -1.54
CA VAL A 16 10.33 5.14 -2.87
C VAL A 16 10.61 3.64 -2.75
N TYR A 17 9.68 2.86 -3.25
CA TYR A 17 9.76 1.40 -3.21
C TYR A 17 9.84 0.83 -4.61
N ILE A 18 10.50 -0.32 -4.75
CA ILE A 18 10.43 -1.17 -5.92
C ILE A 18 9.73 -2.48 -5.57
N THR A 19 8.74 -2.85 -6.37
CA THR A 19 8.01 -4.11 -6.21
C THR A 19 8.27 -5.01 -7.40
N LEU A 20 8.62 -6.26 -7.12
CA LEU A 20 8.65 -7.35 -8.08
C LEU A 20 7.42 -8.22 -7.84
N GLY A 21 6.50 -8.24 -8.79
CA GLY A 21 5.20 -8.91 -8.65
C GLY A 21 5.25 -10.43 -8.74
N GLY A 22 6.34 -10.99 -9.25
CA GLY A 22 6.59 -12.44 -9.30
C GLY A 22 7.89 -12.74 -10.05
N VAL A 23 8.74 -13.53 -9.40
CA VAL A 23 10.06 -13.92 -9.92
C VAL A 23 10.35 -15.37 -9.55
N GLU A 24 10.51 -16.23 -10.52
CA GLU A 24 10.72 -17.66 -10.29
C GLU A 24 12.19 -18.04 -10.50
N SER A 25 12.84 -18.73 -9.57
CA SER A 25 12.37 -19.21 -8.24
C SER A 25 12.88 -18.30 -7.13
N ALA A 26 14.13 -17.80 -7.22
CA ALA A 26 14.77 -16.94 -6.24
C ALA A 26 15.55 -15.83 -6.92
N TYR A 27 15.75 -14.72 -6.21
CA TYR A 27 16.54 -13.62 -6.77
C TYR A 27 17.21 -12.75 -5.71
N TYR A 28 18.32 -12.12 -6.13
CA TYR A 28 18.89 -10.95 -5.46
C TYR A 28 18.58 -9.70 -6.25
N LEU A 29 18.19 -8.65 -5.54
CA LEU A 29 17.92 -7.33 -6.09
C LEU A 29 19.07 -6.36 -5.80
N TYR A 30 19.50 -5.61 -6.82
CA TYR A 30 20.53 -4.59 -6.70
C TYR A 30 20.05 -3.26 -7.31
N VAL A 31 20.27 -2.16 -6.60
CA VAL A 31 20.07 -0.80 -7.10
C VAL A 31 21.39 -0.05 -6.99
N ASN A 32 21.83 0.56 -8.09
CA ASN A 32 23.10 1.30 -8.19
C ASN A 32 24.33 0.53 -7.69
N GLY A 33 24.31 -0.79 -7.87
CA GLY A 33 25.39 -1.70 -7.46
C GLY A 33 25.34 -2.14 -6.00
N VAL A 34 24.39 -1.65 -5.21
CA VAL A 34 24.16 -2.05 -3.82
C VAL A 34 23.11 -3.15 -3.77
N GLU A 35 23.37 -4.22 -3.02
CA GLU A 35 22.39 -5.27 -2.76
C GLU A 35 21.28 -4.74 -1.86
N VAL A 36 20.04 -4.87 -2.31
CA VAL A 36 18.83 -4.39 -1.62
C VAL A 36 18.19 -5.51 -0.81
N GLY A 37 18.13 -6.71 -1.40
CA GLY A 37 17.51 -7.84 -0.74
C GLY A 37 17.46 -9.10 -1.60
N TYR A 38 16.89 -10.13 -1.01
CA TYR A 38 16.71 -11.48 -1.55
C TYR A 38 15.26 -11.94 -1.34
N SER A 39 14.75 -12.78 -2.23
CA SER A 39 13.48 -13.47 -2.06
C SER A 39 13.50 -14.82 -2.78
N GLU A 40 12.76 -15.78 -2.24
CA GLU A 40 12.53 -17.12 -2.79
C GLU A 40 11.06 -17.38 -3.15
N ASP A 41 10.15 -16.55 -2.69
CA ASP A 41 8.72 -16.71 -2.99
C ASP A 41 8.43 -16.24 -4.41
N SER A 42 8.04 -17.22 -5.26
CA SER A 42 7.86 -16.96 -6.69
C SER A 42 6.58 -16.19 -7.01
N TYR A 43 5.52 -16.38 -6.22
CA TYR A 43 4.17 -15.97 -6.61
C TYR A 43 3.64 -14.77 -5.84
N ASP A 44 4.22 -14.46 -4.68
CA ASP A 44 3.88 -13.28 -3.90
C ASP A 44 4.73 -12.06 -4.30
N PRO A 45 4.15 -10.87 -4.36
CA PRO A 45 4.90 -9.65 -4.64
C PRO A 45 5.81 -9.28 -3.46
N HIS A 46 7.06 -8.96 -3.77
CA HIS A 46 8.02 -8.45 -2.80
C HIS A 46 8.36 -6.99 -3.06
N THR A 47 8.26 -6.17 -2.01
CA THR A 47 8.49 -4.74 -2.05
C THR A 47 9.70 -4.37 -1.20
N PHE A 48 10.61 -3.56 -1.76
CA PHE A 48 11.84 -3.12 -1.12
C PHE A 48 11.92 -1.60 -1.11
N ASP A 49 12.28 -1.02 0.04
CA ASP A 49 12.62 0.41 0.15
C ASP A 49 13.98 0.66 -0.53
N ILE A 50 13.98 1.54 -1.52
CA ILE A 50 15.18 1.91 -2.27
C ILE A 50 15.52 3.39 -2.14
N THR A 51 14.85 4.11 -1.25
CA THR A 51 14.92 5.56 -1.10
C THR A 51 16.35 6.06 -1.00
N ASP A 52 17.14 5.50 -0.08
CA ASP A 52 18.49 5.95 0.21
C ASP A 52 19.53 5.51 -0.84
N LEU A 53 19.12 4.67 -1.80
CA LEU A 53 19.98 4.15 -2.86
C LEU A 53 19.82 4.92 -4.17
N LEU A 54 18.83 5.80 -4.26
CA LEU A 54 18.56 6.57 -5.46
C LEU A 54 19.56 7.70 -5.66
N HIS A 55 19.94 7.92 -6.91
CA HIS A 55 20.69 9.11 -7.30
C HIS A 55 19.80 10.35 -7.26
N ALA A 56 20.43 11.51 -7.36
CA ALA A 56 19.73 12.79 -7.33
C ALA A 56 18.64 12.87 -8.43
N LYS A 57 17.68 13.76 -8.19
CA LYS A 57 16.56 14.01 -9.10
C LYS A 57 16.99 14.18 -10.56
N GLY A 58 16.34 13.42 -11.44
CA GLY A 58 16.61 13.43 -12.87
C GLY A 58 17.79 12.57 -13.32
N GLU A 59 18.57 12.04 -12.40
CA GLU A 59 19.68 11.15 -12.72
C GLU A 59 19.19 9.72 -13.01
N LYS A 60 20.01 8.97 -13.73
CA LYS A 60 19.73 7.57 -14.05
C LYS A 60 20.18 6.67 -12.91
N ASN A 61 19.29 5.78 -12.52
CA ASN A 61 19.56 4.67 -11.62
C ASN A 61 19.74 3.38 -12.43
N THR A 62 20.45 2.43 -11.88
CA THR A 62 20.66 1.11 -12.47
C THR A 62 20.02 0.05 -11.61
N LEU A 63 19.12 -0.73 -12.22
CA LEU A 63 18.49 -1.92 -11.63
C LEU A 63 19.17 -3.16 -12.18
N ALA A 64 19.60 -4.07 -11.28
CA ALA A 64 20.00 -5.41 -11.64
C ALA A 64 19.26 -6.43 -10.76
N VAL A 65 18.77 -7.50 -11.39
CA VAL A 65 18.13 -8.62 -10.71
C VAL A 65 18.86 -9.88 -11.13
N LYS A 66 19.43 -10.58 -10.16
CA LYS A 66 20.09 -11.87 -10.38
C LYS A 66 19.09 -12.97 -10.03
N VAL A 67 18.50 -13.58 -11.05
CA VAL A 67 17.49 -14.63 -10.89
C VAL A 67 18.14 -16.00 -10.93
N PHE A 68 17.70 -16.89 -10.04
CA PHE A 68 18.04 -18.32 -10.02
C PHE A 68 16.82 -19.12 -10.45
N LYS A 69 17.00 -20.02 -11.39
CA LYS A 69 15.92 -20.90 -11.85
C LYS A 69 15.49 -21.92 -10.79
N PHE A 70 16.41 -22.31 -9.92
CA PHE A 70 16.19 -23.30 -8.87
C PHE A 70 16.73 -22.77 -7.55
N CYS A 71 15.99 -23.00 -6.47
CA CYS A 71 16.37 -22.81 -5.07
C CYS A 71 15.92 -24.03 -4.25
N ASP A 72 16.13 -24.05 -2.97
CA ASP A 72 15.68 -25.13 -2.09
C ASP A 72 14.15 -25.23 -2.04
N GLY A 73 13.42 -24.09 -2.09
CA GLY A 73 11.96 -24.06 -2.22
C GLY A 73 11.45 -24.84 -3.44
N THR A 74 12.14 -24.82 -4.56
CA THR A 74 11.75 -25.54 -5.79
C THR A 74 11.56 -27.06 -5.58
N TRP A 75 12.23 -27.63 -4.60
CA TRP A 75 12.14 -29.07 -4.29
C TRP A 75 11.05 -29.40 -3.26
N LEU A 76 10.56 -28.40 -2.55
CA LEU A 76 9.57 -28.51 -1.49
C LEU A 76 8.19 -28.08 -1.94
N GLU A 77 8.14 -27.14 -2.87
CA GLU A 77 6.91 -26.59 -3.44
C GLU A 77 6.54 -27.38 -4.70
N ASP A 78 5.29 -27.76 -4.79
CA ASP A 78 4.75 -28.49 -5.95
C ASP A 78 3.39 -27.90 -6.31
N GLN A 79 3.44 -26.67 -6.86
CA GLN A 79 2.28 -26.09 -7.49
C GLN A 79 2.08 -26.75 -8.86
N ASP A 80 0.85 -27.05 -9.23
CA ASP A 80 0.49 -27.61 -10.54
C ASP A 80 0.65 -26.56 -11.64
N MET A 81 1.87 -26.10 -11.85
CA MET A 81 2.26 -25.02 -12.76
C MET A 81 3.55 -25.33 -13.50
N ILE A 82 3.76 -24.64 -14.63
CA ILE A 82 4.99 -24.74 -15.43
C ILE A 82 6.06 -23.82 -14.79
N TYR A 83 7.23 -24.39 -14.53
CA TYR A 83 8.40 -23.67 -14.00
C TYR A 83 9.23 -23.09 -15.15
N ASP A 84 8.87 -21.88 -15.61
CA ASP A 84 9.60 -21.23 -16.70
C ASP A 84 10.89 -20.55 -16.25
N GLY A 85 10.90 -20.03 -15.02
CA GLY A 85 11.99 -19.23 -14.45
C GLY A 85 11.99 -17.79 -14.98
N GLY A 86 12.49 -16.86 -14.18
CA GLY A 86 12.62 -15.46 -14.55
C GLY A 86 11.54 -14.56 -13.96
N ILE A 87 11.48 -13.33 -14.46
CA ILE A 87 10.51 -12.31 -14.01
C ILE A 87 9.27 -12.43 -14.89
N PHE A 88 8.17 -12.93 -14.34
CA PHE A 88 6.93 -13.21 -15.10
C PHE A 88 5.78 -12.27 -14.78
N ARG A 89 5.93 -11.39 -13.78
CA ARG A 89 4.97 -10.31 -13.48
C ARG A 89 5.66 -8.95 -13.52
N ASP A 90 4.89 -7.89 -13.38
CA ASP A 90 5.38 -6.51 -13.46
C ASP A 90 6.41 -6.18 -12.40
N VAL A 91 7.36 -5.33 -12.78
CA VAL A 91 8.29 -4.65 -11.88
C VAL A 91 7.98 -3.17 -11.94
N TYR A 92 7.58 -2.59 -10.81
CA TYR A 92 7.13 -1.21 -10.75
C TYR A 92 7.67 -0.44 -9.53
N LEU A 93 7.62 0.87 -9.63
CA LEU A 93 7.96 1.77 -8.53
C LEU A 93 6.67 2.34 -7.94
N THR A 94 6.65 2.43 -6.61
CA THR A 94 5.65 3.19 -5.85
C THR A 94 6.35 4.20 -4.96
N SER A 95 5.64 5.23 -4.53
CA SER A 95 6.13 6.18 -3.54
C SER A 95 5.03 6.57 -2.58
N THR A 96 5.40 6.82 -1.34
CA THR A 96 4.51 7.31 -0.29
C THR A 96 4.99 8.68 0.19
N PRO A 97 4.08 9.58 0.59
CA PRO A 97 4.47 10.77 1.35
C PRO A 97 5.05 10.37 2.70
N ALA A 98 5.68 11.32 3.38
CA ALA A 98 6.29 11.07 4.70
C ALA A 98 5.26 10.59 5.74
N VAL A 99 4.05 11.13 5.70
CA VAL A 99 2.93 10.67 6.52
C VAL A 99 1.91 10.00 5.62
N HIS A 100 1.64 8.73 5.85
CA HIS A 100 0.77 7.96 4.97
C HIS A 100 0.03 6.83 5.71
N VAL A 101 -0.95 6.27 5.04
CA VAL A 101 -1.61 5.03 5.46
C VAL A 101 -0.68 3.87 5.12
N GLN A 102 -0.23 3.15 6.14
CA GLN A 102 0.60 1.96 6.00
C GLN A 102 -0.25 0.75 5.64
N ASP A 103 -1.36 0.60 6.34
CA ASP A 103 -2.24 -0.57 6.21
C ASP A 103 -3.62 -0.26 6.76
N TYR A 104 -4.60 -1.07 6.39
CA TYR A 104 -5.94 -0.99 6.95
C TYR A 104 -6.61 -2.36 6.99
N ASP A 105 -7.44 -2.58 7.99
CA ASP A 105 -8.33 -3.73 8.08
C ASP A 105 -9.77 -3.25 8.21
N LEU A 106 -10.64 -3.73 7.32
CA LEU A 106 -12.05 -3.34 7.26
C LEU A 106 -12.94 -4.54 7.55
N ASN A 107 -13.67 -4.45 8.65
CA ASN A 107 -14.69 -5.41 9.04
C ASN A 107 -16.06 -4.73 8.99
N TYR A 108 -17.11 -5.49 8.72
CA TYR A 108 -18.49 -5.01 8.80
C TYR A 108 -19.46 -6.11 9.23
N ASP A 109 -20.48 -5.72 9.97
CA ASP A 109 -21.57 -6.57 10.38
C ASP A 109 -22.90 -6.00 9.86
N LEU A 110 -23.74 -6.84 9.28
CA LEU A 110 -25.11 -6.49 8.89
C LEU A 110 -26.06 -6.73 10.07
N ASN A 111 -27.01 -5.82 10.26
CA ASN A 111 -28.11 -6.06 11.23
C ASN A 111 -29.04 -7.18 10.74
N GLU A 112 -29.91 -7.67 11.63
CA GLU A 112 -30.82 -8.81 11.34
C GLU A 112 -31.74 -8.58 10.14
N ASP A 113 -32.15 -7.34 9.90
CA ASP A 113 -33.07 -6.96 8.83
C ASP A 113 -32.35 -6.53 7.54
N TYR A 114 -31.00 -6.56 7.53
CA TYR A 114 -30.16 -6.11 6.40
C TYR A 114 -30.37 -4.64 5.98
N THR A 115 -30.87 -3.80 6.88
CA THR A 115 -31.11 -2.37 6.61
C THR A 115 -29.97 -1.47 7.04
N ALA A 116 -28.97 -2.01 7.73
CA ALA A 116 -27.78 -1.30 8.16
C ALA A 116 -26.55 -2.20 8.15
N ALA A 117 -25.40 -1.60 7.84
CA ALA A 117 -24.08 -2.23 7.97
C ALA A 117 -23.23 -1.38 8.92
N ASP A 118 -22.81 -1.96 10.03
CA ASP A 118 -21.86 -1.34 10.96
C ASP A 118 -20.44 -1.70 10.55
N MET A 119 -19.68 -0.70 10.12
CA MET A 119 -18.32 -0.83 9.63
C MET A 119 -17.31 -0.43 10.72
N LYS A 120 -16.23 -1.20 10.84
CA LYS A 120 -15.08 -0.91 11.69
C LYS A 120 -13.82 -0.97 10.84
N LEU A 121 -13.16 0.17 10.73
CA LEU A 121 -11.88 0.33 10.01
C LEU A 121 -10.76 0.47 11.05
N SER A 122 -9.85 -0.49 11.10
CA SER A 122 -8.57 -0.34 11.80
C SER A 122 -7.59 0.30 10.82
N LEU A 123 -7.17 1.53 11.09
CA LEU A 123 -6.29 2.31 10.23
C LEU A 123 -4.91 2.43 10.85
N ASN A 124 -3.90 1.90 10.16
CA ASN A 124 -2.50 2.02 10.53
C ASN A 124 -1.84 3.12 9.71
N THR A 125 -1.26 4.10 10.39
CA THR A 125 -0.57 5.23 9.77
C THR A 125 0.89 5.26 10.20
N VAL A 126 1.76 5.79 9.33
CA VAL A 126 3.20 5.94 9.62
C VAL A 126 3.62 7.37 9.34
N ASN A 127 4.55 7.86 10.16
CA ASN A 127 5.28 9.10 9.93
C ASN A 127 6.77 8.77 9.74
N ASP A 128 7.22 8.75 8.51
CA ASP A 128 8.64 8.54 8.13
C ASP A 128 9.50 9.81 8.25
N ALA A 129 8.89 10.96 8.55
CA ALA A 129 9.61 12.21 8.74
C ALA A 129 10.43 12.20 10.04
N VAL A 130 11.40 13.12 10.10
CA VAL A 130 12.23 13.36 11.29
C VAL A 130 11.57 14.29 12.32
N THR A 131 10.37 14.77 12.04
CA THR A 131 9.55 15.64 12.89
C THR A 131 8.17 15.04 13.13
N ASP A 132 7.59 15.35 14.27
CA ASP A 132 6.23 14.92 14.60
C ASP A 132 5.20 15.52 13.62
N ALA A 133 4.24 14.72 13.20
CA ALA A 133 3.06 15.15 12.47
C ALA A 133 1.92 15.40 13.46
N ALA A 134 1.72 16.65 13.84
CA ALA A 134 0.70 17.06 14.81
C ALA A 134 -0.67 17.25 14.14
N ASP A 135 -1.73 17.26 14.96
CA ASP A 135 -3.11 17.58 14.56
C ASP A 135 -3.65 16.75 13.38
N MET A 136 -3.16 15.52 13.25
CA MET A 136 -3.55 14.61 12.18
C MET A 136 -4.98 14.11 12.34
N ALA A 137 -5.66 13.99 11.21
CA ALA A 137 -6.99 13.39 11.11
C ALA A 137 -7.14 12.57 9.85
N ALA A 138 -8.08 11.63 9.88
CA ALA A 138 -8.50 10.86 8.72
C ALA A 138 -9.95 11.17 8.38
N LYS A 139 -10.26 11.31 7.10
CA LYS A 139 -11.61 11.28 6.54
C LYS A 139 -11.78 9.93 5.86
N VAL A 140 -12.86 9.23 6.21
CA VAL A 140 -13.27 7.99 5.54
C VAL A 140 -14.60 8.26 4.85
N ALA A 141 -14.66 8.04 3.55
CA ALA A 141 -15.87 8.20 2.74
C ALA A 141 -16.12 6.94 1.93
N LEU A 142 -17.39 6.52 1.87
CA LEU A 142 -17.84 5.37 1.09
C LEU A 142 -18.70 5.84 -0.06
N TYR A 143 -18.42 5.35 -1.25
CA TYR A 143 -19.11 5.69 -2.50
C TYR A 143 -19.76 4.45 -3.10
N ASP A 144 -20.96 4.60 -3.67
CA ASP A 144 -21.60 3.54 -4.45
C ASP A 144 -20.97 3.40 -5.85
N ALA A 145 -21.43 2.43 -6.63
CA ALA A 145 -20.94 2.17 -7.99
C ALA A 145 -21.21 3.34 -8.97
N GLN A 146 -22.06 4.29 -8.62
CA GLN A 146 -22.37 5.48 -9.40
C GLN A 146 -21.52 6.69 -8.95
N GLY A 147 -20.68 6.52 -7.92
CA GLY A 147 -19.83 7.58 -7.35
C GLY A 147 -20.57 8.51 -6.38
N ASN A 148 -21.76 8.15 -5.90
CA ASN A 148 -22.45 8.93 -4.87
C ASN A 148 -21.88 8.58 -3.49
N GLU A 149 -21.60 9.59 -2.67
CA GLU A 149 -21.20 9.42 -1.27
C GLU A 149 -22.40 8.87 -0.47
N VAL A 150 -22.27 7.66 0.06
CA VAL A 150 -23.35 6.98 0.81
C VAL A 150 -23.13 7.03 2.32
N ALA A 151 -21.89 7.15 2.76
CA ALA A 151 -21.54 7.35 4.15
C ALA A 151 -20.18 8.03 4.27
N LYS A 152 -19.96 8.76 5.36
CA LYS A 152 -18.65 9.34 5.72
C LYS A 152 -18.49 9.54 7.20
N THR A 153 -17.24 9.53 7.65
CA THR A 153 -16.86 9.88 9.01
C THR A 153 -15.50 10.57 9.03
N ASN A 154 -15.20 11.29 10.11
CA ASN A 154 -13.88 11.86 10.37
C ASN A 154 -13.38 11.33 11.72
N ALA A 155 -12.10 11.05 11.80
CA ALA A 155 -11.45 10.60 13.01
C ALA A 155 -10.21 11.46 13.32
N VAL A 156 -10.11 11.91 14.56
CA VAL A 156 -8.90 12.57 15.06
C VAL A 156 -7.87 11.48 15.36
N LEU A 157 -6.71 11.59 14.72
CA LEU A 157 -5.57 10.70 14.95
C LEU A 157 -4.61 11.30 16.01
N GLY A 158 -4.60 12.63 16.15
CA GLY A 158 -3.71 13.34 17.05
C GLY A 158 -2.31 13.52 16.47
N THR A 159 -1.28 13.33 17.28
CA THR A 159 0.12 13.44 16.85
C THR A 159 0.66 12.06 16.51
N ILE A 160 1.21 11.90 15.30
CA ILE A 160 1.98 10.75 14.90
C ILE A 160 3.46 11.14 15.04
N ALA A 161 4.14 10.58 16.03
CA ALA A 161 5.52 10.96 16.36
C ALA A 161 6.48 10.59 15.22
N ALA A 162 7.58 11.33 15.12
CA ALA A 162 8.65 11.12 14.13
C ALA A 162 9.16 9.67 14.13
N GLY A 163 9.21 9.03 12.98
CA GLY A 163 9.65 7.64 12.79
C GLY A 163 8.76 6.61 13.50
N LYS A 164 7.47 6.91 13.74
CA LYS A 164 6.54 6.01 14.45
C LYS A 164 5.29 5.72 13.62
N ALA A 165 4.67 4.58 13.97
CA ALA A 165 3.33 4.22 13.53
C ALA A 165 2.29 4.65 14.56
N GLY A 166 1.06 4.89 14.07
CA GLY A 166 -0.14 5.10 14.87
C GLY A 166 -1.26 4.20 14.39
N GLU A 167 -2.08 3.72 15.31
CA GLU A 167 -3.26 2.90 14.99
C GLU A 167 -4.53 3.59 15.48
N LYS A 168 -5.60 3.52 14.69
CA LYS A 168 -6.89 4.09 15.02
C LYS A 168 -8.04 3.24 14.52
N GLU A 169 -8.94 2.84 15.44
CA GLU A 169 -10.23 2.28 15.06
C GLU A 169 -11.20 3.41 14.71
N ILE A 170 -11.88 3.28 13.58
CA ILE A 170 -12.84 4.24 13.03
C ILE A 170 -14.13 3.48 12.71
N SER A 171 -15.25 3.90 13.30
CA SER A 171 -16.55 3.27 13.08
C SER A 171 -17.45 4.16 12.21
N MET A 172 -18.28 3.51 11.39
CA MET A 172 -19.25 4.16 10.51
C MET A 172 -20.41 3.21 10.22
N THR A 173 -21.64 3.73 10.20
CA THR A 173 -22.82 2.94 9.81
C THR A 173 -23.27 3.35 8.41
N VAL A 174 -23.55 2.37 7.57
CA VAL A 174 -24.18 2.54 6.25
C VAL A 174 -25.64 2.14 6.35
N THR A 175 -26.54 3.06 6.05
CA THR A 175 -27.99 2.82 6.05
C THR A 175 -28.44 2.33 4.67
N ASP A 176 -29.33 1.34 4.66
CA ASP A 176 -29.89 0.70 3.46
C ASP A 176 -28.80 0.29 2.44
N PRO A 177 -27.80 -0.51 2.86
CA PRO A 177 -26.73 -0.91 1.98
C PRO A 177 -27.27 -1.79 0.85
N LYS A 178 -26.80 -1.54 -0.38
CA LYS A 178 -27.04 -2.46 -1.50
C LYS A 178 -26.16 -3.69 -1.28
N LEU A 179 -26.80 -4.82 -0.99
CA LEU A 179 -26.09 -6.07 -0.71
C LEU A 179 -25.49 -6.64 -2.00
N TRP A 180 -24.42 -7.40 -1.80
CA TRP A 180 -23.79 -8.16 -2.87
C TRP A 180 -24.43 -9.56 -2.95
N ASP A 181 -24.80 -9.95 -4.14
CA ASP A 181 -25.09 -11.35 -4.49
C ASP A 181 -24.58 -11.64 -5.92
N ALA A 182 -24.64 -12.91 -6.36
CA ALA A 182 -24.11 -13.30 -7.67
C ALA A 182 -24.86 -12.67 -8.86
N ASP A 183 -26.13 -12.36 -8.69
CA ASP A 183 -26.97 -11.72 -9.70
C ASP A 183 -26.86 -10.19 -9.64
N HIS A 184 -26.57 -9.65 -8.44
CA HIS A 184 -26.45 -8.21 -8.16
C HIS A 184 -25.13 -7.92 -7.43
N PRO A 185 -23.98 -7.93 -8.12
CA PRO A 185 -22.67 -7.77 -7.50
C PRO A 185 -22.38 -6.29 -7.15
N ASN A 186 -23.16 -5.73 -6.22
CA ASN A 186 -23.00 -4.35 -5.79
C ASN A 186 -21.69 -4.18 -5.03
N LEU A 187 -20.86 -3.21 -5.47
CA LEU A 187 -19.59 -2.88 -4.85
C LEU A 187 -19.59 -1.42 -4.39
N TYR A 188 -18.79 -1.15 -3.37
CA TYR A 188 -18.53 0.19 -2.86
C TYR A 188 -17.05 0.51 -2.95
N THR A 189 -16.73 1.79 -3.11
CA THR A 189 -15.36 2.30 -3.05
C THR A 189 -15.19 3.08 -1.75
N MET A 190 -14.26 2.63 -0.91
CA MET A 190 -13.85 3.38 0.28
C MET A 190 -12.65 4.27 -0.08
N VAL A 191 -12.73 5.53 0.31
CA VAL A 191 -11.64 6.50 0.19
C VAL A 191 -11.25 6.96 1.58
N VAL A 192 -9.97 6.77 1.92
CA VAL A 192 -9.37 7.27 3.15
C VAL A 192 -8.44 8.42 2.79
N SER A 193 -8.57 9.54 3.47
CA SER A 193 -7.70 10.71 3.26
C SER A 193 -7.10 11.15 4.58
N LEU A 194 -5.79 11.35 4.62
CA LEU A 194 -5.06 11.93 5.75
C LEU A 194 -4.86 13.43 5.56
N TYR A 195 -5.08 14.21 6.59
CA TYR A 195 -4.89 15.64 6.55
C TYR A 195 -4.53 16.24 7.92
N ASP A 196 -3.86 17.39 7.89
CA ASP A 196 -3.65 18.23 9.07
C ASP A 196 -4.92 19.09 9.29
N GLN A 197 -5.53 18.99 10.47
CA GLN A 197 -6.78 19.69 10.81
C GLN A 197 -6.63 21.21 10.88
N LYS A 198 -5.43 21.73 11.22
CA LYS A 198 -5.19 23.16 11.37
C LYS A 198 -4.91 23.84 10.04
N THR A 199 -4.11 23.21 9.21
CA THR A 199 -3.67 23.78 7.94
C THR A 199 -4.53 23.36 6.76
N GLY A 200 -5.27 22.25 6.89
CA GLY A 200 -6.01 21.62 5.80
C GLY A 200 -5.10 20.97 4.75
N LEU A 201 -3.81 20.80 5.05
CA LEU A 201 -2.86 20.13 4.16
C LEU A 201 -3.22 18.64 4.09
N HIS A 202 -3.45 18.15 2.87
CA HIS A 202 -3.65 16.74 2.61
C HIS A 202 -2.30 16.06 2.40
N TYR A 203 -2.12 14.91 3.04
CA TYR A 203 -0.94 14.04 2.89
C TYR A 203 -1.25 12.90 1.91
N GLU A 204 -2.45 12.34 1.99
CA GLU A 204 -2.90 11.21 1.17
C GLU A 204 -4.42 11.26 0.96
#